data_46ee369c0f6315a73d3d47365244941f
#
_entry.id   46ee369c0f6315a73d3d47365244941f
#
_cell.length_a   1.000
_cell.length_b   1.000
_cell.length_c   1.000
_cell.angle_alpha   90.00
_cell.angle_beta   90.00
_cell.angle_gamma   90.00
#
_symmetry.space_group_name_H-M   'P 1'
#
loop_
_entity.id
_entity.type
_entity.pdbx_description
1 polymer ?
#
loop_
_entity_poly.entity_id
_entity_poly.type
_entity_poly.pdbx_seq_one_letter_code
_entity_poly.pdbx_strand_id
1 'polypeptide(L)'
;MADFKKVVDEAGERRNFSTRDLSYYQAVYQAFGDRVKFVLAKLNFQTELVANQSELAGVHKEIEQAQSQNKKKSLDTLHQRVSRLEKFQTELQKLAEMHGDQDVILAAAQFFIMPNDILYMFSGMYDEYREFSAPFLIQDYMLQYAFAHHIDHYHFMGVNAPDNPDQGVLKFKQNFKGYIWQSSGNYELVVKPILNKMTEILKAVIKR
;
A
#
# COMPACT_ATOMS: atom_id res chain seq x y z
N MET A 1 4.87 6.84 -13.45
CA MET A 1 3.42 6.90 -13.68
C MET A 1 2.89 5.68 -14.44
N ALA A 2 3.50 5.28 -15.55
CA ALA A 2 3.10 4.04 -16.25
C ALA A 2 3.16 2.79 -15.36
N ASP A 3 4.21 2.64 -14.57
CA ASP A 3 4.34 1.52 -13.64
C ASP A 3 3.31 1.55 -12.50
N PHE A 4 3.01 2.75 -11.97
CA PHE A 4 1.91 2.94 -11.04
C PHE A 4 0.59 2.44 -11.65
N LYS A 5 0.30 2.81 -12.91
CA LYS A 5 -0.91 2.39 -13.60
C LYS A 5 -1.01 0.87 -13.72
N LYS A 6 0.09 0.18 -14.09
CA LYS A 6 0.11 -1.30 -14.18
C LYS A 6 -0.25 -1.96 -12.85
N VAL A 7 0.32 -1.49 -11.75
CA VAL A 7 0.05 -2.04 -10.40
C VAL A 7 -1.41 -1.82 -9.99
N VAL A 8 -1.96 -0.64 -10.31
CA VAL A 8 -3.36 -0.32 -9.96
C VAL A 8 -4.33 -1.11 -10.84
N ASP A 9 -4.00 -1.35 -12.11
CA ASP A 9 -4.83 -2.15 -13.02
C ASP A 9 -4.96 -3.60 -12.55
N GLU A 10 -3.85 -4.24 -12.21
CA GLU A 10 -3.90 -5.60 -11.68
C GLU A 10 -4.74 -5.67 -10.39
N ALA A 11 -4.59 -4.69 -9.50
CA ALA A 11 -5.43 -4.62 -8.30
C ALA A 11 -6.92 -4.43 -8.66
N GLY A 12 -7.23 -3.66 -9.72
CA GLY A 12 -8.57 -3.45 -10.25
C GLY A 12 -9.18 -4.72 -10.81
N GLU A 13 -8.44 -5.43 -11.65
CA GLU A 13 -8.85 -6.71 -12.24
C GLU A 13 -9.15 -7.75 -11.16
N ARG A 14 -8.24 -7.93 -10.20
CA ARG A 14 -8.39 -8.87 -9.11
C ARG A 14 -9.60 -8.58 -8.22
N ARG A 15 -9.91 -7.31 -7.98
CA ARG A 15 -10.99 -6.85 -7.09
C ARG A 15 -12.27 -6.45 -7.82
N ASN A 16 -12.30 -6.61 -9.14
CA ASN A 16 -13.43 -6.29 -10.01
C ASN A 16 -13.90 -4.82 -9.89
N PHE A 17 -12.95 -3.87 -9.93
CA PHE A 17 -13.26 -2.46 -10.03
C PHE A 17 -12.57 -1.79 -11.22
N SER A 18 -13.22 -0.79 -11.80
CA SER A 18 -12.66 -0.03 -12.93
C SER A 18 -11.59 0.95 -12.45
N THR A 19 -10.45 0.94 -13.12
CA THR A 19 -9.36 1.91 -12.91
C THR A 19 -9.50 3.08 -13.88
N ARG A 20 -8.74 4.15 -13.64
CA ARG A 20 -8.67 5.30 -14.55
C ARG A 20 -7.60 5.07 -15.62
N ASP A 21 -7.79 5.67 -16.79
CA ASP A 21 -6.79 5.63 -17.86
C ASP A 21 -5.50 6.37 -17.48
N LEU A 22 -4.40 6.03 -18.14
CA LEU A 22 -3.11 6.71 -17.92
C LEU A 22 -3.21 8.23 -18.16
N SER A 23 -3.98 8.64 -19.17
CA SER A 23 -4.24 10.05 -19.49
C SER A 23 -4.86 10.83 -18.33
N TYR A 24 -5.72 10.19 -17.53
CA TYR A 24 -6.29 10.81 -16.32
C TYR A 24 -5.18 11.14 -15.32
N TYR A 25 -4.26 10.20 -15.02
CA TYR A 25 -3.18 10.42 -14.08
C TYR A 25 -2.18 11.46 -14.59
N GLN A 26 -1.93 11.49 -15.91
CA GLN A 26 -1.12 12.52 -16.55
C GLN A 26 -1.74 13.91 -16.42
N ALA A 27 -3.05 14.04 -16.68
CA ALA A 27 -3.79 15.29 -16.52
C ALA A 27 -3.81 15.77 -15.05
N VAL A 28 -3.98 14.84 -14.10
CA VAL A 28 -3.89 15.14 -12.66
C VAL A 28 -2.51 15.69 -12.31
N TYR A 29 -1.43 15.05 -12.79
CA TYR A 29 -0.08 15.53 -12.52
C TYR A 29 0.18 16.91 -13.16
N GLN A 30 -0.29 17.14 -14.37
CA GLN A 30 -0.19 18.45 -15.04
C GLN A 30 -0.93 19.55 -14.27
N ALA A 31 -2.10 19.23 -13.72
CA ALA A 31 -2.93 20.20 -13.00
C ALA A 31 -2.40 20.52 -11.59
N PHE A 32 -1.85 19.55 -10.88
CA PHE A 32 -1.47 19.65 -9.47
C PHE A 32 0.06 19.72 -9.25
N GLY A 33 0.88 19.30 -10.21
CA GLY A 33 2.34 19.33 -10.12
C GLY A 33 2.87 18.59 -8.90
N ASP A 34 3.75 19.25 -8.15
CA ASP A 34 4.40 18.67 -6.96
C ASP A 34 3.44 18.31 -5.81
N ARG A 35 2.20 18.77 -5.90
CA ARG A 35 1.14 18.39 -4.95
C ARG A 35 0.56 16.99 -5.19
N VAL A 36 1.01 16.29 -6.22
CA VAL A 36 0.67 14.89 -6.47
C VAL A 36 1.92 14.03 -6.47
N LYS A 37 1.94 13.02 -5.61
CA LYS A 37 3.04 12.05 -5.55
C LYS A 37 2.55 10.67 -5.99
N PHE A 38 3.34 10.05 -6.88
CA PHE A 38 3.22 8.64 -7.23
C PHE A 38 4.40 7.91 -6.59
N VAL A 39 4.12 7.12 -5.57
CA VAL A 39 5.12 6.41 -4.77
C VAL A 39 5.11 4.94 -5.17
N LEU A 40 6.29 4.39 -5.44
CA LEU A 40 6.50 3.00 -5.79
C LEU A 40 7.37 2.34 -4.73
N ALA A 41 6.91 1.23 -4.16
CA ALA A 41 7.76 0.36 -3.34
C ALA A 41 8.43 -0.67 -4.25
N LYS A 42 9.76 -0.70 -4.20
CA LYS A 42 10.59 -1.60 -4.98
C LYS A 42 11.47 -2.44 -4.06
N LEU A 43 11.79 -3.64 -4.51
CA LEU A 43 12.72 -4.53 -3.83
C LEU A 43 13.66 -5.18 -4.84
N ASN A 44 14.93 -5.23 -4.51
CA ASN A 44 15.91 -6.08 -5.20
C ASN A 44 16.02 -7.39 -4.40
N PHE A 45 15.52 -8.48 -4.97
CA PHE A 45 15.46 -9.77 -4.29
C PHE A 45 16.84 -10.37 -4.03
N GLN A 46 17.83 -10.09 -4.88
CA GLN A 46 19.19 -10.54 -4.67
C GLN A 46 19.82 -9.86 -3.43
N THR A 47 19.64 -8.56 -3.32
CA THR A 47 20.10 -7.78 -2.16
C THR A 47 19.41 -8.24 -0.88
N GLU A 48 18.10 -8.47 -0.92
CA GLU A 48 17.33 -8.93 0.23
C GLU A 48 17.74 -10.35 0.65
N LEU A 49 18.04 -11.23 -0.30
CA LEU A 49 18.55 -12.58 -0.01
C LEU A 49 19.87 -12.52 0.77
N VAL A 50 20.80 -11.66 0.37
CA VAL A 50 22.07 -11.46 1.08
C VAL A 50 21.83 -10.91 2.49
N ALA A 51 20.91 -9.95 2.65
CA ALA A 51 20.54 -9.40 3.95
C ALA A 51 19.93 -10.47 4.87
N ASN A 52 19.02 -11.28 4.35
CA ASN A 52 18.40 -12.39 5.08
C ASN A 52 19.43 -13.43 5.53
N GLN A 53 20.38 -13.80 4.67
CA GLN A 53 21.48 -14.72 5.02
C GLN A 53 22.35 -14.15 6.14
N SER A 54 22.65 -12.86 6.09
CA SER A 54 23.42 -12.17 7.13
C SER A 54 22.66 -12.15 8.47
N GLU A 55 21.35 -11.88 8.44
CA GLU A 55 20.51 -11.92 9.64
C GLU A 55 20.46 -13.33 10.23
N LEU A 56 20.27 -14.35 9.38
CA LEU A 56 20.26 -15.76 9.83
C LEU A 56 21.56 -16.15 10.55
N ALA A 57 22.70 -15.76 9.97
CA ALA A 57 23.99 -15.99 10.60
C ALA A 57 24.14 -15.25 11.95
N GLY A 58 23.57 -14.05 12.06
CA GLY A 58 23.49 -13.29 13.31
C GLY A 58 22.68 -14.02 14.39
N VAL A 59 21.48 -14.51 14.02
CA VAL A 59 20.61 -15.24 14.96
C VAL A 59 21.25 -16.55 15.44
N HIS A 60 21.98 -17.25 14.58
CA HIS A 60 22.74 -18.46 15.02
C HIS A 60 23.80 -18.13 16.10
N LYS A 61 24.52 -17.01 15.96
CA LYS A 61 25.45 -16.55 17.00
C LYS A 61 24.73 -16.19 18.31
N GLU A 62 23.55 -15.56 18.22
CA GLU A 62 22.73 -15.28 19.41
C GLU A 62 22.29 -16.57 20.12
N ILE A 63 21.98 -17.64 19.37
CA ILE A 63 21.63 -18.95 19.92
C ILE A 63 22.82 -19.55 20.68
N GLU A 64 24.00 -19.54 20.10
CA GLU A 64 25.22 -20.03 20.77
C GLU A 64 25.49 -19.29 22.08
N GLN A 65 25.33 -17.97 22.09
CA GLN A 65 25.47 -17.15 23.30
C GLN A 65 24.39 -17.47 24.35
N ALA A 66 23.12 -17.63 23.92
CA ALA A 66 22.02 -17.95 24.82
C ALA A 66 22.18 -19.35 25.44
N GLN A 67 22.71 -20.32 24.68
CA GLN A 67 23.05 -21.66 25.17
C GLN A 67 24.12 -21.61 26.24
N SER A 68 25.21 -20.88 26.01
CA SER A 68 26.28 -20.73 26.98
C SER A 68 25.84 -20.08 28.31
N GLN A 69 24.78 -19.22 28.23
CA GLN A 69 24.18 -18.53 29.39
C GLN A 69 22.96 -19.27 30.00
N ASN A 70 22.60 -20.45 29.50
CA ASN A 70 21.48 -21.28 29.96
C ASN A 70 20.13 -20.58 29.95
N LYS A 71 19.87 -19.66 28.97
CA LYS A 71 18.64 -18.84 28.80
C LYS A 71 17.58 -19.57 27.98
N LYS A 72 16.91 -20.60 28.52
CA LYS A 72 15.94 -21.45 27.79
C LYS A 72 14.86 -20.68 27.08
N LYS A 73 14.17 -19.72 27.76
CA LYS A 73 13.05 -18.95 27.18
C LYS A 73 13.48 -18.09 25.98
N SER A 74 14.71 -17.61 25.92
CA SER A 74 15.27 -16.90 24.78
C SER A 74 15.53 -17.84 23.60
N LEU A 75 15.94 -19.07 23.84
CA LEU A 75 16.22 -20.06 22.80
C LEU A 75 14.99 -20.42 21.97
N ASP A 76 13.84 -20.62 22.60
CA ASP A 76 12.59 -20.92 21.88
C ASP A 76 12.21 -19.80 20.89
N THR A 77 12.36 -18.55 21.32
CA THR A 77 12.08 -17.37 20.46
C THR A 77 13.08 -17.27 19.30
N LEU A 78 14.35 -17.54 19.57
CA LEU A 78 15.40 -17.51 18.54
C LEU A 78 15.21 -18.63 17.52
N HIS A 79 14.87 -19.84 17.94
CA HIS A 79 14.56 -20.95 17.02
C HIS A 79 13.34 -20.65 16.13
N GLN A 80 12.29 -20.02 16.67
CA GLN A 80 11.15 -19.57 15.88
C GLN A 80 11.56 -18.51 14.84
N ARG A 81 12.50 -17.62 15.21
CA ARG A 81 13.04 -16.61 14.27
C ARG A 81 13.84 -17.28 13.16
N VAL A 82 14.71 -18.24 13.47
CA VAL A 82 15.45 -19.04 12.47
C VAL A 82 14.47 -19.69 11.49
N SER A 83 13.50 -20.45 11.98
CA SER A 83 12.53 -21.14 11.11
C SER A 83 11.77 -20.21 10.18
N ARG A 84 11.48 -18.98 10.62
CA ARG A 84 10.84 -17.96 9.79
C ARG A 84 11.79 -17.42 8.71
N LEU A 85 13.03 -17.13 9.09
CA LEU A 85 14.05 -16.64 8.16
C LEU A 85 14.42 -17.68 7.10
N GLU A 86 14.50 -18.96 7.45
CA GLU A 86 14.75 -20.04 6.50
C GLU A 86 13.61 -20.21 5.47
N LYS A 87 12.36 -20.14 5.91
CA LYS A 87 11.21 -20.15 5.00
C LYS A 87 11.25 -18.96 4.05
N PHE A 88 11.50 -17.78 4.57
CA PHE A 88 11.61 -16.56 3.78
C PHE A 88 12.77 -16.61 2.80
N GLN A 89 13.91 -17.17 3.22
CA GLN A 89 15.08 -17.39 2.35
C GLN A 89 14.75 -18.25 1.13
N THR A 90 13.96 -19.31 1.32
CA THR A 90 13.55 -20.19 0.22
C THR A 90 12.72 -19.45 -0.83
N GLU A 91 11.86 -18.55 -0.39
CA GLU A 91 11.06 -17.72 -1.29
C GLU A 91 11.90 -16.66 -1.99
N LEU A 92 12.79 -15.98 -1.24
CA LEU A 92 13.72 -15.00 -1.80
C LEU A 92 14.64 -15.61 -2.86
N GLN A 93 15.11 -16.85 -2.67
CA GLN A 93 15.93 -17.54 -3.67
C GLN A 93 15.22 -17.70 -4.99
N LYS A 94 13.97 -18.15 -4.99
CA LYS A 94 13.16 -18.30 -6.20
C LYS A 94 12.95 -16.97 -6.92
N LEU A 95 12.65 -15.92 -6.17
CA LEU A 95 12.42 -14.59 -6.73
C LEU A 95 13.73 -13.96 -7.24
N ALA A 96 14.84 -14.16 -6.54
CA ALA A 96 16.16 -13.71 -6.99
C ALA A 96 16.61 -14.42 -8.29
N GLU A 97 16.34 -15.72 -8.42
CA GLU A 97 16.60 -16.48 -9.66
C GLU A 97 15.72 -15.97 -10.81
N MET A 98 14.45 -15.65 -10.54
CA MET A 98 13.50 -15.17 -11.56
C MET A 98 13.82 -13.75 -12.05
N HIS A 99 14.19 -12.85 -11.16
CA HIS A 99 14.35 -11.41 -11.47
C HIS A 99 15.81 -10.97 -11.61
N GLY A 100 16.76 -11.77 -11.16
CA GLY A 100 18.18 -11.40 -11.15
C GLY A 100 18.45 -10.19 -10.25
N ASP A 101 19.41 -9.36 -10.67
CA ASP A 101 19.80 -8.15 -9.94
C ASP A 101 18.98 -6.92 -10.43
N GLN A 102 17.66 -7.03 -10.42
CA GLN A 102 16.76 -5.96 -10.83
C GLN A 102 15.85 -5.52 -9.69
N ASP A 103 15.56 -4.22 -9.64
CA ASP A 103 14.53 -3.68 -8.76
C ASP A 103 13.14 -4.05 -9.28
N VAL A 104 12.40 -4.81 -8.50
CA VAL A 104 11.02 -5.21 -8.80
C VAL A 104 10.03 -4.32 -8.05
N ILE A 105 9.03 -3.81 -8.77
CA ILE A 105 7.96 -3.03 -8.16
C ILE A 105 6.98 -3.98 -7.48
N LEU A 106 6.73 -3.79 -6.20
CA LEU A 106 5.83 -4.62 -5.41
C LEU A 106 4.46 -3.96 -5.18
N ALA A 107 4.47 -2.64 -5.00
CA ALA A 107 3.27 -1.85 -4.72
C ALA A 107 3.43 -0.43 -5.23
N ALA A 108 2.30 0.25 -5.42
CA ALA A 108 2.27 1.64 -5.84
C ALA A 108 1.09 2.38 -5.20
N ALA A 109 1.26 3.68 -4.95
CA ALA A 109 0.19 4.53 -4.47
C ALA A 109 0.31 5.96 -4.98
N GLN A 110 -0.85 6.63 -5.10
CA GLN A 110 -0.97 8.04 -5.42
C GLN A 110 -1.46 8.80 -4.20
N PHE A 111 -0.81 9.95 -3.96
CA PHE A 111 -1.17 10.86 -2.87
C PHE A 111 -1.37 12.27 -3.39
N PHE A 112 -2.32 12.98 -2.80
CA PHE A 112 -2.40 14.43 -2.92
C PHE A 112 -1.85 15.08 -1.65
N ILE A 113 -1.01 16.10 -1.84
CA ILE A 113 -0.40 16.88 -0.77
C ILE A 113 -1.10 18.23 -0.75
N MET A 114 -1.85 18.48 0.31
CA MET A 114 -2.52 19.73 0.58
C MET A 114 -1.77 20.48 1.70
N PRO A 115 -2.04 21.77 1.94
CA PRO A 115 -1.32 22.50 2.97
C PRO A 115 -1.33 21.85 4.36
N ASN A 116 -2.46 21.25 4.76
CA ASN A 116 -2.63 20.64 6.07
C ASN A 116 -2.99 19.15 6.00
N ASP A 117 -3.09 18.55 4.79
CA ASP A 117 -3.63 17.22 4.59
C ASP A 117 -2.81 16.43 3.57
N ILE A 118 -2.64 15.14 3.81
CA ILE A 118 -2.25 14.15 2.80
C ILE A 118 -3.43 13.23 2.53
N LEU A 119 -3.77 13.06 1.25
CA LEU A 119 -4.86 12.21 0.82
C LEU A 119 -4.31 10.96 0.11
N TYR A 120 -4.52 9.78 0.67
CA TYR A 120 -4.18 8.49 0.05
C TYR A 120 -5.28 8.07 -0.92
N MET A 121 -5.10 8.32 -2.23
CA MET A 121 -6.17 8.22 -3.22
C MET A 121 -6.30 6.85 -3.88
N PHE A 122 -5.29 6.44 -4.63
CA PHE A 122 -5.28 5.20 -5.37
C PHE A 122 -4.06 4.38 -5.00
N SER A 123 -4.23 3.06 -4.94
CA SER A 123 -3.13 2.16 -4.64
C SER A 123 -3.39 0.76 -5.17
N GLY A 124 -2.32 0.04 -5.36
CA GLY A 124 -2.31 -1.37 -5.70
C GLY A 124 -1.05 -2.05 -5.20
N MET A 125 -1.07 -3.36 -5.22
CA MET A 125 0.11 -4.21 -5.06
C MET A 125 -0.06 -5.45 -5.92
N TYR A 126 1.02 -6.00 -6.40
CA TYR A 126 1.04 -7.30 -7.02
C TYR A 126 0.79 -8.39 -5.99
N ASP A 127 -0.16 -9.28 -6.28
CA ASP A 127 -0.59 -10.31 -5.31
C ASP A 127 0.51 -11.32 -5.02
N GLU A 128 1.34 -11.61 -6.01
CA GLU A 128 2.50 -12.49 -5.90
C GLU A 128 3.53 -12.03 -4.87
N TYR A 129 3.57 -10.70 -4.57
CA TYR A 129 4.48 -10.11 -3.58
C TYR A 129 3.79 -9.71 -2.27
N ARG A 130 2.62 -10.27 -1.97
CA ARG A 130 1.83 -9.93 -0.78
C ARG A 130 2.61 -10.12 0.53
N GLU A 131 3.43 -11.17 0.61
CA GLU A 131 4.23 -11.51 1.80
C GLU A 131 5.21 -10.39 2.21
N PHE A 132 5.65 -9.57 1.26
CA PHE A 132 6.56 -8.45 1.51
C PHE A 132 5.90 -7.23 2.12
N SER A 133 4.58 -7.22 2.23
CA SER A 133 3.83 -6.13 2.89
C SER A 133 4.18 -4.72 2.39
N ALA A 134 4.58 -4.58 1.13
CA ALA A 134 5.07 -3.35 0.51
C ALA A 134 4.15 -2.10 0.68
N PRO A 135 2.80 -2.22 0.74
CA PRO A 135 1.94 -1.08 1.05
C PRO A 135 2.24 -0.43 2.40
N PHE A 136 2.71 -1.17 3.41
CA PHE A 136 3.09 -0.59 4.70
C PHE A 136 4.32 0.32 4.58
N LEU A 137 5.30 -0.07 3.78
CA LEU A 137 6.48 0.75 3.50
C LEU A 137 6.10 2.08 2.84
N ILE A 138 5.17 2.06 1.88
CA ILE A 138 4.64 3.28 1.23
C ILE A 138 3.97 4.20 2.27
N GLN A 139 3.17 3.64 3.17
CA GLN A 139 2.51 4.43 4.22
C GLN A 139 3.52 5.01 5.21
N ASP A 140 4.50 4.21 5.65
CA ASP A 140 5.57 4.67 6.55
C ASP A 140 6.33 5.84 5.93
N TYR A 141 6.75 5.72 4.69
CA TYR A 141 7.42 6.80 3.94
C TYR A 141 6.57 8.07 3.90
N MET A 142 5.27 7.96 3.63
CA MET A 142 4.38 9.13 3.51
C MET A 142 4.00 9.72 4.88
N LEU A 143 3.94 8.91 5.93
CA LEU A 143 3.78 9.41 7.30
C LEU A 143 5.03 10.18 7.76
N GLN A 144 6.23 9.65 7.49
CA GLN A 144 7.48 10.37 7.75
C GLN A 144 7.56 11.68 6.96
N TYR A 145 7.09 11.67 5.70
CA TYR A 145 6.96 12.88 4.89
C TYR A 145 6.02 13.90 5.55
N ALA A 146 4.87 13.47 6.07
CA ALA A 146 3.92 14.34 6.78
C ALA A 146 4.58 15.01 8.00
N PHE A 147 5.28 14.24 8.83
CA PHE A 147 6.00 14.75 9.99
C PHE A 147 7.09 15.76 9.60
N ALA A 148 7.90 15.45 8.59
CA ALA A 148 8.98 16.31 8.13
C ALA A 148 8.49 17.65 7.55
N HIS A 149 7.26 17.70 7.03
CA HIS A 149 6.65 18.88 6.42
C HIS A 149 5.58 19.55 7.28
N HIS A 150 5.42 19.10 8.55
CA HIS A 150 4.43 19.64 9.50
C HIS A 150 3.01 19.61 8.95
N ILE A 151 2.62 18.49 8.29
CA ILE A 151 1.27 18.28 7.78
C ILE A 151 0.45 17.55 8.85
N ASP A 152 -0.60 18.17 9.34
CA ASP A 152 -1.32 17.77 10.54
C ASP A 152 -2.23 16.55 10.32
N HIS A 153 -2.75 16.37 9.10
CA HIS A 153 -3.76 15.36 8.81
C HIS A 153 -3.34 14.39 7.71
N TYR A 154 -3.61 13.10 7.94
CA TYR A 154 -3.37 12.04 6.97
C TYR A 154 -4.64 11.21 6.76
N HIS A 155 -5.22 11.31 5.57
CA HIS A 155 -6.48 10.66 5.23
C HIS A 155 -6.25 9.39 4.43
N PHE A 156 -6.63 8.26 5.02
CA PHE A 156 -6.68 6.96 4.33
C PHE A 156 -7.88 6.83 3.38
N MET A 157 -8.65 7.89 3.20
CA MET A 157 -9.89 7.94 2.42
C MET A 157 -10.97 6.95 2.92
N GLY A 158 -12.05 6.80 2.17
CA GLY A 158 -13.22 6.05 2.58
C GLY A 158 -12.92 4.60 2.97
N VAL A 159 -13.67 4.13 3.95
CA VAL A 159 -13.87 2.71 4.24
C VAL A 159 -15.34 2.41 3.99
N ASN A 160 -15.62 1.29 3.37
CA ASN A 160 -16.99 0.84 3.23
C ASN A 160 -17.54 0.43 4.61
N ALA A 161 -18.87 0.50 4.75
CA ALA A 161 -19.56 0.12 5.97
C ALA A 161 -19.16 -1.28 6.47
N PRO A 162 -19.34 -1.57 7.79
CA PRO A 162 -18.86 -2.82 8.42
C PRO A 162 -19.33 -4.11 7.75
N ASP A 163 -20.42 -4.05 7.01
CA ASP A 163 -21.04 -5.21 6.34
C ASP A 163 -20.43 -5.55 4.97
N ASN A 164 -19.39 -4.84 4.54
CA ASN A 164 -18.76 -5.06 3.25
C ASN A 164 -17.67 -6.15 3.34
N PRO A 165 -17.58 -7.06 2.35
CA PRO A 165 -16.59 -8.14 2.30
C PRO A 165 -15.13 -7.67 2.28
N ASP A 166 -14.84 -6.39 2.07
CA ASP A 166 -13.48 -5.84 2.00
C ASP A 166 -12.86 -5.53 3.38
N GLN A 167 -13.03 -6.45 4.33
CA GLN A 167 -12.44 -6.34 5.67
C GLN A 167 -10.91 -6.18 5.65
N GLY A 168 -10.24 -6.65 4.59
CA GLY A 168 -8.78 -6.53 4.44
C GLY A 168 -8.30 -5.09 4.36
N VAL A 169 -9.02 -4.22 3.65
CA VAL A 169 -8.68 -2.79 3.53
C VAL A 169 -8.90 -2.06 4.86
N LEU A 170 -9.98 -2.36 5.56
CA LEU A 170 -10.24 -1.78 6.88
C LEU A 170 -9.17 -2.21 7.88
N LYS A 171 -8.83 -3.51 7.96
CA LYS A 171 -7.75 -4.03 8.82
C LYS A 171 -6.41 -3.37 8.51
N PHE A 172 -6.08 -3.22 7.22
CA PHE A 172 -4.86 -2.51 6.81
C PHE A 172 -4.82 -1.10 7.37
N LYS A 173 -5.89 -0.31 7.22
CA LYS A 173 -5.97 1.07 7.72
C LYS A 173 -5.93 1.13 9.25
N GLN A 174 -6.55 0.20 9.95
CA GLN A 174 -6.56 0.10 11.41
C GLN A 174 -5.16 -0.13 12.02
N ASN A 175 -4.22 -0.77 11.29
CA ASN A 175 -2.85 -0.97 11.77
C ASN A 175 -2.12 0.36 12.07
N PHE A 176 -2.54 1.46 11.48
CA PHE A 176 -1.95 2.79 11.71
C PHE A 176 -2.58 3.54 12.89
N LYS A 177 -3.46 2.88 13.68
CA LYS A 177 -4.10 3.42 14.89
C LYS A 177 -4.82 4.76 14.67
N GLY A 178 -5.30 5.01 13.44
CA GLY A 178 -6.13 6.15 13.13
C GLY A 178 -7.56 6.02 13.70
N TYR A 179 -8.35 7.06 13.55
CA TYR A 179 -9.76 7.08 13.93
C TYR A 179 -10.65 7.14 12.68
N ILE A 180 -11.88 6.65 12.82
CA ILE A 180 -12.88 6.72 11.77
C ILE A 180 -13.67 8.01 11.95
N TRP A 181 -13.65 8.86 10.91
CA TRP A 181 -14.49 10.03 10.84
C TRP A 181 -15.71 9.73 9.98
N GLN A 182 -16.89 9.96 10.53
CA GLN A 182 -18.14 9.91 9.78
C GLN A 182 -18.44 11.31 9.24
N SER A 183 -18.33 11.46 7.91
CA SER A 183 -18.73 12.69 7.23
C SER A 183 -20.25 12.86 7.29
N SER A 184 -20.71 14.11 7.35
CA SER A 184 -22.14 14.45 7.27
C SER A 184 -22.79 14.10 5.91
N GLY A 185 -22.00 13.62 4.96
CA GLY A 185 -22.45 13.27 3.61
C GLY A 185 -22.27 14.39 2.62
N ASN A 186 -22.78 14.16 1.41
CA ASN A 186 -22.78 15.15 0.34
C ASN A 186 -24.09 15.92 0.36
N TYR A 187 -23.99 17.24 0.22
CA TYR A 187 -25.16 18.10 0.07
C TYR A 187 -25.26 18.52 -1.40
N GLU A 188 -26.45 18.43 -1.97
CA GLU A 188 -26.73 18.85 -3.34
C GLU A 188 -27.73 20.01 -3.32
N LEU A 189 -27.34 21.14 -3.91
CA LEU A 189 -28.21 22.27 -4.14
C LEU A 189 -28.61 22.30 -5.64
N VAL A 190 -29.84 21.96 -5.93
CA VAL A 190 -30.37 21.98 -7.31
C VAL A 190 -30.70 23.40 -7.70
N VAL A 191 -29.80 24.09 -8.40
CA VAL A 191 -29.93 25.48 -8.81
C VAL A 191 -30.95 25.66 -9.98
N LYS A 192 -31.01 24.65 -10.87
CA LYS A 192 -31.89 24.63 -12.04
C LYS A 192 -32.68 23.32 -12.10
N PRO A 193 -33.84 23.19 -11.40
CA PRO A 193 -34.54 21.92 -11.25
C PRO A 193 -34.94 21.25 -12.59
N ILE A 194 -35.35 22.02 -13.60
CA ILE A 194 -35.77 21.51 -14.92
C ILE A 194 -34.54 20.87 -15.63
N LEU A 195 -33.43 21.57 -15.67
CA LEU A 195 -32.19 21.07 -16.29
C LEU A 195 -31.67 19.83 -15.57
N ASN A 196 -31.71 19.82 -14.25
CA ASN A 196 -31.30 18.68 -13.45
C ASN A 196 -32.13 17.44 -13.78
N LYS A 197 -33.45 17.58 -13.84
CA LYS A 197 -34.34 16.48 -14.20
C LYS A 197 -34.09 15.95 -15.62
N MET A 198 -33.79 16.82 -16.57
CA MET A 198 -33.41 16.41 -17.93
C MET A 198 -32.07 15.62 -17.93
N THR A 199 -31.09 16.06 -17.19
CA THR A 199 -29.80 15.35 -17.10
C THR A 199 -29.93 14.00 -16.42
N GLU A 200 -30.77 13.83 -15.41
CA GLU A 200 -31.05 12.54 -14.76
C GLU A 200 -31.74 11.57 -15.73
N ILE A 201 -32.72 12.04 -16.50
CA ILE A 201 -33.36 11.20 -17.53
C ILE A 201 -32.35 10.77 -18.59
N LEU A 202 -31.50 11.66 -19.06
CA LEU A 202 -30.43 11.35 -20.02
C LEU A 202 -29.46 10.30 -19.46
N LYS A 203 -29.03 10.47 -18.22
CA LYS A 203 -28.13 9.49 -17.54
C LYS A 203 -28.80 8.12 -17.40
N ALA A 204 -30.10 8.06 -17.13
CA ALA A 204 -30.84 6.81 -17.02
C ALA A 204 -30.98 6.09 -18.38
N VAL A 205 -31.05 6.82 -19.49
CA VAL A 205 -31.09 6.29 -20.85
C VAL A 205 -29.72 5.77 -21.30
N ILE A 206 -28.65 6.49 -20.98
CA ILE A 206 -27.25 6.11 -21.35
C ILE A 206 -26.73 4.91 -20.55
N LYS A 207 -27.25 4.67 -19.34
CA LYS A 207 -26.87 3.52 -18.49
C LYS A 207 -27.58 2.21 -18.85
N ARG A 208 -28.46 2.22 -19.84
CA ARG A 208 -29.09 1.02 -20.43
C ARG A 208 -28.32 0.57 -21.67
#